data_45c9cd57882c6957764d2e3ab35268e7
#
_entry.id   45c9cd57882c6957764d2e3ab35268e7
#
_cell.length_a   1.000
_cell.length_b   1.000
_cell.length_c   1.000
_cell.angle_alpha   90.00
_cell.angle_beta   90.00
_cell.angle_gamma   90.00
#
_symmetry.space_group_name_H-M   'P 1'
#
loop_
_entity.id
_entity.type
_entity.pdbx_description
1 polymer ?
#
loop_
_entity_poly.entity_id
_entity_poly.type
_entity_poly.pdbx_seq_one_letter_code
_entity_poly.pdbx_strand_id
1 'polypeptide(L)'
;VPFIGHTEIFGALTGTPDPLTMFETNGLRVFFLTRHKSLRDMLDDITKDNIKACVKESLAALKRLGVTEGTMAIAGLNPHCGEHGLFGWEEVNEITPAVEELKAEGYPVVGPIGADSVFHQAAIGRYNSVLSLYHDQGHIAAKTLDFDRTISVTNGMPILRTSVDHGTAFDIAGTGTAGEISMVEAILLAARYAPHFRNDL
;
A
#
# COMPACT_ATOMS: atom_id res chain seq x y z
N VAL A 1 -25.19 11.38 -3.00
CA VAL A 1 -23.93 11.71 -2.31
C VAL A 1 -22.81 11.57 -3.33
N PRO A 2 -21.93 12.57 -3.53
CA PRO A 2 -20.93 12.55 -4.60
C PRO A 2 -19.71 11.69 -4.30
N PHE A 3 -19.73 10.87 -3.24
CA PHE A 3 -18.60 10.07 -2.79
C PHE A 3 -18.84 8.57 -2.98
N ILE A 4 -17.81 7.84 -3.40
CA ILE A 4 -17.84 6.39 -3.61
C ILE A 4 -17.72 5.65 -2.27
N GLY A 5 -16.92 6.19 -1.33
CA GLY A 5 -16.68 5.54 -0.04
C GLY A 5 -16.22 6.50 1.05
N HIS A 6 -15.97 5.96 2.23
CA HIS A 6 -15.54 6.73 3.40
C HIS A 6 -14.19 7.44 3.20
N THR A 7 -13.29 6.86 2.40
CA THR A 7 -11.97 7.46 2.15
C THR A 7 -12.10 8.82 1.46
N GLU A 8 -12.97 8.91 0.46
CA GLU A 8 -13.23 10.15 -0.27
C GLU A 8 -13.96 11.17 0.61
N ILE A 9 -14.88 10.72 1.47
CA ILE A 9 -15.57 11.59 2.44
C ILE A 9 -14.55 12.22 3.40
N PHE A 10 -13.70 11.41 4.02
CA PHE A 10 -12.68 11.91 4.95
C PHE A 10 -11.63 12.77 4.23
N GLY A 11 -11.23 12.39 3.03
CA GLY A 11 -10.33 13.20 2.20
C GLY A 11 -10.90 14.60 1.95
N ALA A 12 -12.17 14.68 1.55
CA ALA A 12 -12.84 15.97 1.33
C ALA A 12 -12.97 16.79 2.62
N LEU A 13 -13.36 16.17 3.74
CA LEU A 13 -13.53 16.86 5.02
C LEU A 13 -12.21 17.35 5.63
N THR A 14 -11.09 16.69 5.31
CA THR A 14 -9.75 17.02 5.81
C THR A 14 -8.91 17.84 4.84
N GLY A 15 -9.45 18.15 3.66
CA GLY A 15 -8.69 18.84 2.61
C GLY A 15 -7.57 17.99 2.00
N THR A 16 -7.67 16.66 2.08
CA THR A 16 -6.70 15.71 1.51
C THR A 16 -7.29 15.09 0.24
N PRO A 17 -6.96 15.60 -0.95
CA PRO A 17 -7.66 15.22 -2.18
C PRO A 17 -7.39 13.77 -2.62
N ASP A 18 -6.22 13.24 -2.31
CA ASP A 18 -5.81 11.87 -2.68
C ASP A 18 -5.11 11.15 -1.51
N PRO A 19 -5.88 10.61 -0.56
CA PRO A 19 -5.30 9.92 0.60
C PRO A 19 -4.59 8.63 0.18
N LEU A 20 -3.37 8.44 0.69
CA LEU A 20 -2.56 7.27 0.41
C LEU A 20 -3.03 6.06 1.22
N THR A 21 -3.33 4.96 0.56
CA THR A 21 -3.74 3.72 1.23
C THR A 21 -2.57 2.76 1.42
N MET A 22 -2.45 2.24 2.63
CA MET A 22 -1.56 1.13 2.98
C MET A 22 -2.39 -0.02 3.54
N PHE A 23 -2.10 -1.24 3.13
CA PHE A 23 -2.61 -2.43 3.82
C PHE A 23 -1.56 -2.97 4.77
N GLU A 24 -2.02 -3.41 5.93
CA GLU A 24 -1.19 -4.14 6.88
C GLU A 24 -1.86 -5.43 7.31
N THR A 25 -1.08 -6.51 7.26
CA THR A 25 -1.45 -7.84 7.76
C THR A 25 -0.22 -8.54 8.30
N ASN A 26 -0.24 -8.95 9.59
CA ASN A 26 0.86 -9.69 10.23
C ASN A 26 2.26 -9.06 10.00
N GLY A 27 2.36 -7.73 9.96
CA GLY A 27 3.61 -7.00 9.75
C GLY A 27 3.99 -6.76 8.27
N LEU A 28 3.33 -7.42 7.32
CA LEU A 28 3.42 -7.07 5.91
C LEU A 28 2.68 -5.75 5.67
N ARG A 29 3.36 -4.73 5.15
CA ARG A 29 2.79 -3.44 4.74
C ARG A 29 2.88 -3.30 3.24
N VAL A 30 1.75 -3.01 2.60
CA VAL A 30 1.65 -2.87 1.15
C VAL A 30 1.06 -1.52 0.79
N PHE A 31 1.78 -0.73 0.02
CA PHE A 31 1.30 0.47 -0.64
C PHE A 31 0.94 0.16 -2.10
N PHE A 32 0.18 1.04 -2.72
CA PHE A 32 -0.34 0.84 -4.07
C PHE A 32 -0.05 2.06 -4.93
N LEU A 33 0.64 1.87 -6.06
CA LEU A 33 0.83 2.92 -7.05
C LEU A 33 -0.49 3.27 -7.73
N THR A 34 -1.22 2.23 -8.17
CA THR A 34 -2.55 2.36 -8.76
C THR A 34 -3.54 1.45 -8.05
N ARG A 35 -4.83 1.82 -8.04
CA ARG A 35 -5.88 1.04 -7.36
C ARG A 35 -7.07 0.76 -8.28
N HIS A 36 -8.06 1.61 -8.30
CA HIS A 36 -9.36 1.37 -8.95
C HIS A 36 -9.32 1.75 -10.45
N LYS A 37 -8.44 1.09 -11.20
CA LYS A 37 -8.29 1.22 -12.66
C LYS A 37 -8.30 -0.16 -13.33
N SER A 38 -8.69 -0.21 -14.60
CA SER A 38 -8.49 -1.44 -15.39
C SER A 38 -7.01 -1.75 -15.52
N LEU A 39 -6.67 -3.03 -15.71
CA LEU A 39 -5.27 -3.43 -15.94
C LEU A 39 -4.64 -2.72 -17.15
N ARG A 40 -5.44 -2.42 -18.17
CA ARG A 40 -4.97 -1.70 -19.36
C ARG A 40 -4.63 -0.25 -19.03
N ASP A 41 -5.55 0.44 -18.32
CA ASP A 41 -5.39 1.86 -18.03
C ASP A 41 -4.32 2.13 -16.99
N MET A 42 -4.08 1.17 -16.07
CA MET A 42 -3.07 1.35 -15.03
C MET A 42 -1.64 1.31 -15.59
N LEU A 43 -1.42 0.68 -16.75
CA LEU A 43 -0.10 0.63 -17.38
C LEU A 43 0.42 2.03 -17.74
N ASP A 44 -0.47 2.94 -18.08
CA ASP A 44 -0.10 4.34 -18.39
C ASP A 44 0.38 5.11 -17.16
N ASP A 45 0.06 4.64 -15.95
CA ASP A 45 0.54 5.24 -14.70
C ASP A 45 1.89 4.67 -14.22
N ILE A 46 2.37 3.58 -14.82
CA ILE A 46 3.65 2.98 -14.47
C ILE A 46 4.77 3.83 -15.09
N THR A 47 4.98 4.98 -14.50
CA THR A 47 6.03 5.92 -14.92
C THR A 47 7.03 6.15 -13.80
N LYS A 48 8.26 6.45 -14.17
CA LYS A 48 9.32 6.76 -13.21
C LYS A 48 8.90 7.85 -12.21
N ASP A 49 8.28 8.90 -12.69
CA ASP A 49 7.89 10.03 -11.84
C ASP A 49 6.78 9.66 -10.85
N ASN A 50 5.76 8.91 -11.29
CA ASN A 50 4.69 8.43 -10.41
C ASN A 50 5.22 7.47 -9.35
N ILE A 51 6.11 6.56 -9.73
CA ILE A 51 6.76 5.63 -8.79
C ILE A 51 7.55 6.42 -7.74
N LYS A 52 8.37 7.38 -8.15
CA LYS A 52 9.16 8.21 -7.24
C LYS A 52 8.27 9.01 -6.28
N ALA A 53 7.22 9.63 -6.78
CA ALA A 53 6.27 10.37 -5.96
C ALA A 53 5.61 9.46 -4.92
N CYS A 54 5.05 8.34 -5.35
CA CYS A 54 4.38 7.38 -4.47
C CYS A 54 5.32 6.80 -3.39
N VAL A 55 6.57 6.48 -3.75
CA VAL A 55 7.58 6.00 -2.78
C VAL A 55 7.86 7.07 -1.72
N LYS A 56 8.08 8.33 -2.12
CA LYS A 56 8.37 9.42 -1.18
C LYS A 56 7.23 9.64 -0.20
N GLU A 57 6.00 9.65 -0.70
CA GLU A 57 4.78 9.75 0.13
C GLU A 57 4.63 8.55 1.06
N SER A 58 4.87 7.34 0.57
CA SER A 58 4.78 6.10 1.36
C SER A 58 5.81 6.08 2.50
N LEU A 59 7.05 6.48 2.23
CA LEU A 59 8.09 6.56 3.26
C LEU A 59 7.80 7.66 4.29
N ALA A 60 7.26 8.81 3.85
CA ALA A 60 6.79 9.85 4.77
C ALA A 60 5.64 9.36 5.65
N ALA A 61 4.68 8.61 5.08
CA ALA A 61 3.60 7.98 5.82
C ALA A 61 4.12 6.99 6.87
N LEU A 62 5.05 6.11 6.50
CA LEU A 62 5.69 5.17 7.44
C LEU A 62 6.38 5.90 8.60
N LYS A 63 7.11 6.96 8.30
CA LYS A 63 7.77 7.78 9.34
C LYS A 63 6.76 8.38 10.32
N ARG A 64 5.62 8.88 9.84
CA ARG A 64 4.53 9.40 10.70
C ARG A 64 3.91 8.32 11.59
N LEU A 65 3.91 7.06 11.14
CA LEU A 65 3.45 5.88 11.89
C LEU A 65 4.53 5.31 12.82
N GLY A 66 5.74 5.91 12.86
CA GLY A 66 6.85 5.44 13.69
C GLY A 66 7.66 4.29 13.08
N VAL A 67 7.44 3.96 11.80
CA VAL A 67 8.24 2.98 11.06
C VAL A 67 9.39 3.72 10.35
N THR A 68 10.52 3.84 11.02
CA THR A 68 11.67 4.65 10.57
C THR A 68 12.83 3.81 10.05
N GLU A 69 12.84 2.52 10.33
CA GLU A 69 13.91 1.61 9.98
C GLU A 69 13.49 0.63 8.88
N GLY A 70 14.50 0.12 8.16
CA GLY A 70 14.33 -0.87 7.11
C GLY A 70 14.18 -0.26 5.72
N THR A 71 13.96 -1.12 4.73
CA THR A 71 13.96 -0.77 3.31
C THR A 71 12.62 -1.09 2.69
N MET A 72 12.08 -0.19 1.88
CA MET A 72 10.90 -0.45 1.04
C MET A 72 11.31 -1.20 -0.22
N ALA A 73 10.60 -2.28 -0.55
CA ALA A 73 10.75 -2.99 -1.81
C ALA A 73 9.74 -2.51 -2.85
N ILE A 74 10.17 -2.33 -4.09
CA ILE A 74 9.28 -2.06 -5.23
C ILE A 74 9.07 -3.36 -5.99
N ALA A 75 7.81 -3.78 -6.15
CA ALA A 75 7.46 -4.98 -6.89
C ALA A 75 7.76 -4.81 -8.40
N GLY A 76 8.17 -5.89 -9.06
CA GLY A 76 8.18 -5.93 -10.52
C GLY A 76 6.77 -6.01 -11.09
N LEU A 77 6.58 -5.51 -12.29
CA LEU A 77 5.31 -5.57 -13.02
C LEU A 77 5.20 -6.88 -13.80
N ASN A 78 6.22 -7.16 -14.58
CA ASN A 78 6.26 -8.28 -15.52
C ASN A 78 6.88 -9.54 -14.88
N PRO A 79 6.60 -10.74 -15.43
CA PRO A 79 7.28 -11.96 -14.99
C PRO A 79 8.81 -11.79 -15.01
N HIS A 80 9.46 -12.26 -13.93
CA HIS A 80 10.93 -12.16 -13.77
C HIS A 80 11.47 -10.73 -13.92
N CYS A 81 10.68 -9.72 -13.53
CA CYS A 81 11.03 -8.30 -13.69
C CYS A 81 11.39 -7.94 -15.14
N GLY A 82 10.61 -8.46 -16.10
CA GLY A 82 10.75 -8.15 -17.52
C GLY A 82 11.91 -8.83 -18.22
N GLU A 83 12.84 -9.51 -17.52
CA GLU A 83 14.02 -10.20 -18.08
C GLU A 83 14.71 -9.37 -19.17
N HIS A 84 15.14 -8.15 -18.80
CA HIS A 84 15.81 -7.18 -19.70
C HIS A 84 15.00 -6.81 -20.97
N GLY A 85 13.67 -6.79 -20.87
CA GLY A 85 12.77 -6.45 -21.97
C GLY A 85 12.17 -7.65 -22.72
N LEU A 86 12.51 -8.89 -22.32
CA LEU A 86 11.95 -10.09 -22.93
C LEU A 86 10.43 -10.21 -22.70
N PHE A 87 9.96 -9.82 -21.51
CA PHE A 87 8.56 -9.92 -21.08
C PHE A 87 7.87 -8.55 -20.90
N GLY A 88 8.52 -7.47 -21.29
CA GLY A 88 8.03 -6.10 -21.13
C GLY A 88 9.18 -5.13 -20.84
N TRP A 89 8.94 -3.86 -21.10
CA TRP A 89 9.97 -2.83 -21.00
C TRP A 89 9.78 -1.89 -19.80
N GLU A 90 8.72 -2.06 -19.01
CA GLU A 90 8.36 -1.17 -17.93
C GLU A 90 9.43 -1.17 -16.82
N GLU A 91 10.02 -2.32 -16.53
CA GLU A 91 11.12 -2.40 -15.57
C GLU A 91 12.36 -1.68 -16.08
N VAL A 92 12.69 -1.83 -17.37
CA VAL A 92 13.90 -1.22 -17.96
C VAL A 92 13.72 0.30 -18.10
N ASN A 93 12.56 0.73 -18.57
CA ASN A 93 12.33 2.13 -18.93
C ASN A 93 11.87 2.99 -17.74
N GLU A 94 11.15 2.42 -16.78
CA GLU A 94 10.48 3.19 -15.74
C GLU A 94 10.90 2.74 -14.33
N ILE A 95 10.72 1.44 -13.97
CA ILE A 95 10.83 1.00 -12.59
C ILE A 95 12.29 1.02 -12.10
N THR A 96 13.21 0.45 -12.86
CA THR A 96 14.63 0.44 -12.51
C THR A 96 15.21 1.85 -12.43
N PRO A 97 15.00 2.74 -13.41
CA PRO A 97 15.42 4.12 -13.30
C PRO A 97 14.84 4.86 -12.08
N ALA A 98 13.56 4.63 -11.74
CA ALA A 98 12.96 5.21 -10.53
C ALA A 98 13.71 4.77 -9.27
N VAL A 99 13.98 3.47 -9.14
CA VAL A 99 14.70 2.90 -7.98
C VAL A 99 16.12 3.45 -7.89
N GLU A 100 16.84 3.54 -9.00
CA GLU A 100 18.22 4.04 -9.03
C GLU A 100 18.28 5.52 -8.64
N GLU A 101 17.39 6.36 -9.16
CA GLU A 101 17.29 7.77 -8.80
C GLU A 101 16.93 7.95 -7.31
N LEU A 102 15.95 7.18 -6.78
CA LEU A 102 15.58 7.22 -5.37
C LEU A 102 16.76 6.84 -4.45
N LYS A 103 17.53 5.82 -4.83
CA LYS A 103 18.75 5.45 -4.10
C LYS A 103 19.81 6.55 -4.11
N ALA A 104 20.00 7.19 -5.27
CA ALA A 104 20.93 8.31 -5.41
C ALA A 104 20.49 9.52 -4.57
N GLU A 105 19.18 9.71 -4.40
CA GLU A 105 18.59 10.72 -3.50
C GLU A 105 18.65 10.32 -2.00
N GLY A 106 19.14 9.12 -1.67
CA GLY A 106 19.29 8.63 -0.29
C GLY A 106 18.06 7.94 0.30
N TYR A 107 17.06 7.60 -0.48
CA TYR A 107 15.90 6.86 0.01
C TYR A 107 16.21 5.38 0.21
N PRO A 108 15.73 4.74 1.32
CA PRO A 108 15.96 3.33 1.61
C PRO A 108 15.02 2.43 0.79
N VAL A 109 15.35 2.23 -0.47
CA VAL A 109 14.53 1.47 -1.43
C VAL A 109 15.34 0.38 -2.13
N VAL A 110 14.65 -0.65 -2.59
CA VAL A 110 15.22 -1.73 -3.41
C VAL A 110 14.18 -2.22 -4.41
N GLY A 111 14.63 -2.65 -5.58
CA GLY A 111 13.76 -3.18 -6.63
C GLY A 111 14.33 -2.98 -8.02
N PRO A 112 13.54 -3.36 -9.06
CA PRO A 112 12.34 -4.18 -8.93
C PRO A 112 12.66 -5.58 -8.40
N ILE A 113 11.75 -6.15 -7.62
CA ILE A 113 11.83 -7.54 -7.12
C ILE A 113 10.61 -8.29 -7.61
N GLY A 114 10.81 -9.52 -8.06
CA GLY A 114 9.74 -10.34 -8.61
C GLY A 114 8.51 -10.41 -7.70
N ALA A 115 7.33 -10.13 -8.25
CA ALA A 115 6.08 -10.06 -7.51
C ALA A 115 5.70 -11.40 -6.85
N ASP A 116 6.16 -12.49 -7.40
CA ASP A 116 5.99 -13.85 -6.87
C ASP A 116 6.74 -14.09 -5.54
N SER A 117 7.70 -13.25 -5.19
CA SER A 117 8.55 -13.44 -4.00
C SER A 117 8.59 -12.24 -3.05
N VAL A 118 8.42 -11.01 -3.53
CA VAL A 118 8.62 -9.78 -2.76
C VAL A 118 7.72 -9.70 -1.52
N PHE A 119 6.47 -10.12 -1.64
CA PHE A 119 5.50 -10.07 -0.52
C PHE A 119 5.86 -11.07 0.57
N HIS A 120 6.27 -12.28 0.20
CA HIS A 120 6.78 -13.25 1.16
C HIS A 120 8.03 -12.73 1.89
N GLN A 121 8.98 -12.15 1.15
CA GLN A 121 10.18 -11.57 1.75
C GLN A 121 9.86 -10.43 2.74
N ALA A 122 8.88 -9.60 2.43
CA ALA A 122 8.41 -8.56 3.36
C ALA A 122 7.68 -9.15 4.57
N ALA A 123 6.84 -10.17 4.38
CA ALA A 123 6.12 -10.84 5.47
C ALA A 123 7.07 -11.48 6.50
N ILE A 124 8.24 -11.98 6.06
CA ILE A 124 9.26 -12.50 6.96
C ILE A 124 10.23 -11.43 7.49
N GLY A 125 9.95 -10.14 7.25
CA GLY A 125 10.69 -9.02 7.81
C GLY A 125 11.95 -8.58 7.04
N ARG A 126 12.18 -9.08 5.81
CA ARG A 126 13.31 -8.63 4.99
C ARG A 126 13.15 -7.17 4.54
N TYR A 127 11.90 -6.75 4.31
CA TYR A 127 11.55 -5.38 3.95
C TYR A 127 10.51 -4.83 4.92
N ASN A 128 10.55 -3.53 5.18
CA ASN A 128 9.56 -2.89 6.06
C ASN A 128 8.21 -2.66 5.38
N SER A 129 8.20 -2.63 4.05
CA SER A 129 7.02 -2.43 3.23
C SER A 129 7.27 -2.81 1.76
N VAL A 130 6.20 -2.95 1.00
CA VAL A 130 6.22 -3.18 -0.45
C VAL A 130 5.40 -2.11 -1.13
N LEU A 131 5.91 -1.50 -2.20
CA LEU A 131 5.10 -0.79 -3.19
C LEU A 131 4.64 -1.79 -4.24
N SER A 132 3.34 -2.08 -4.28
CA SER A 132 2.70 -2.80 -5.36
C SER A 132 2.29 -1.83 -6.47
N LEU A 133 2.29 -2.30 -7.71
CA LEU A 133 2.06 -1.43 -8.86
C LEU A 133 0.58 -1.33 -9.24
N TYR A 134 -0.22 -2.35 -8.89
CA TYR A 134 -1.65 -2.36 -9.15
C TYR A 134 -2.43 -3.08 -8.04
N HIS A 135 -3.74 -2.87 -8.05
CA HIS A 135 -4.67 -3.32 -7.03
C HIS A 135 -4.48 -4.80 -6.66
N ASP A 136 -4.70 -5.72 -7.60
CA ASP A 136 -4.73 -7.14 -7.29
C ASP A 136 -3.35 -7.70 -6.93
N GLN A 137 -2.26 -7.11 -7.42
CA GLN A 137 -0.91 -7.52 -7.04
C GLN A 137 -0.70 -7.48 -5.53
N GLY A 138 -1.10 -6.39 -4.88
CA GLY A 138 -0.94 -6.21 -3.44
C GLY A 138 -2.08 -6.81 -2.64
N HIS A 139 -3.34 -6.70 -3.10
CA HIS A 139 -4.51 -7.21 -2.41
C HIS A 139 -4.51 -8.74 -2.30
N ILE A 140 -4.19 -9.44 -3.41
CA ILE A 140 -4.12 -10.92 -3.39
C ILE A 140 -3.06 -11.37 -2.39
N ALA A 141 -1.88 -10.76 -2.41
CA ALA A 141 -0.80 -11.13 -1.51
C ALA A 141 -1.19 -10.92 -0.03
N ALA A 142 -1.72 -9.75 0.33
CA ALA A 142 -2.11 -9.43 1.68
C ALA A 142 -3.26 -10.32 2.18
N LYS A 143 -4.33 -10.44 1.38
CA LYS A 143 -5.52 -11.22 1.76
C LYS A 143 -5.30 -12.72 1.75
N THR A 144 -4.39 -13.23 0.93
CA THR A 144 -3.99 -14.65 0.97
C THR A 144 -3.16 -14.96 2.20
N LEU A 145 -2.37 -13.99 2.69
CA LEU A 145 -1.61 -14.17 3.93
C LEU A 145 -2.54 -14.26 5.14
N ASP A 146 -3.50 -13.33 5.27
CA ASP A 146 -4.56 -13.39 6.31
C ASP A 146 -5.72 -12.46 5.91
N PHE A 147 -6.84 -13.04 5.51
CA PHE A 147 -7.99 -12.28 5.02
C PHE A 147 -8.63 -11.42 6.12
N ASP A 148 -8.82 -11.99 7.31
CA ASP A 148 -9.53 -11.36 8.42
C ASP A 148 -8.69 -10.27 9.11
N ARG A 149 -7.35 -10.41 9.09
CA ARG A 149 -6.41 -9.48 9.72
C ARG A 149 -5.77 -8.48 8.74
N THR A 150 -6.24 -8.44 7.50
CA THR A 150 -5.82 -7.41 6.56
C THR A 150 -6.58 -6.12 6.83
N ILE A 151 -5.85 -5.09 7.26
CA ILE A 151 -6.41 -3.80 7.70
C ILE A 151 -5.93 -2.69 6.78
N SER A 152 -6.85 -1.82 6.38
CA SER A 152 -6.56 -0.61 5.61
C SER A 152 -6.15 0.53 6.55
N VAL A 153 -5.02 1.17 6.25
CA VAL A 153 -4.56 2.39 6.91
C VAL A 153 -4.56 3.51 5.88
N THR A 154 -5.34 4.55 6.14
CA THR A 154 -5.39 5.73 5.26
C THR A 154 -4.42 6.78 5.76
N ASN A 155 -3.47 7.16 4.91
CA ASN A 155 -2.39 8.10 5.20
C ASN A 155 -2.58 9.43 4.46
N GLY A 156 -1.76 10.43 4.80
CA GLY A 156 -1.82 11.77 4.19
C GLY A 156 -2.82 12.72 4.85
N MET A 157 -3.79 12.21 5.60
CA MET A 157 -4.76 13.01 6.34
C MET A 157 -4.19 13.54 7.67
N PRO A 158 -4.76 14.60 8.26
CA PRO A 158 -4.38 15.09 9.59
C PRO A 158 -4.85 14.17 10.73
N ILE A 159 -5.54 13.09 10.43
CA ILE A 159 -6.03 12.07 11.36
C ILE A 159 -5.43 10.72 11.01
N LEU A 160 -5.19 9.89 12.02
CA LEU A 160 -4.89 8.47 11.84
C LEU A 160 -6.21 7.74 11.58
N ARG A 161 -6.32 7.05 10.45
CA ARG A 161 -7.48 6.23 10.14
C ARG A 161 -7.07 4.80 9.81
N THR A 162 -7.57 3.86 10.60
CA THR A 162 -7.57 2.44 10.29
C THR A 162 -8.99 1.99 9.95
N SER A 163 -9.14 0.99 9.12
CA SER A 163 -10.44 0.49 8.68
C SER A 163 -10.34 -0.99 8.32
N VAL A 164 -11.44 -1.71 8.55
CA VAL A 164 -11.63 -3.02 7.93
C VAL A 164 -11.60 -2.90 6.41
N ASP A 165 -11.28 -3.99 5.73
CA ASP A 165 -11.19 -4.04 4.26
C ASP A 165 -12.28 -4.93 3.63
N HIS A 166 -13.41 -5.09 4.31
CA HIS A 166 -14.60 -5.77 3.78
C HIS A 166 -15.74 -4.78 3.52
N GLY A 167 -16.70 -5.21 2.69
CA GLY A 167 -17.91 -4.44 2.38
C GLY A 167 -18.90 -4.38 3.55
N THR A 168 -20.05 -3.79 3.29
CA THR A 168 -21.12 -3.58 4.28
C THR A 168 -21.83 -4.85 4.72
N ALA A 169 -21.72 -5.95 3.96
CA ALA A 169 -22.30 -7.27 4.27
C ALA A 169 -23.75 -7.20 4.75
N PHE A 170 -24.60 -6.51 3.99
CA PHE A 170 -26.02 -6.30 4.33
C PHE A 170 -26.79 -7.60 4.50
N ASP A 171 -26.37 -8.66 3.83
CA ASP A 171 -26.97 -10.01 3.88
C ASP A 171 -26.90 -10.64 5.27
N ILE A 172 -25.89 -10.31 6.07
CA ILE A 172 -25.72 -10.80 7.44
C ILE A 172 -25.95 -9.73 8.52
N ALA A 173 -26.33 -8.51 8.12
CA ALA A 173 -26.57 -7.42 9.06
C ALA A 173 -27.73 -7.77 10.04
N GLY A 174 -27.47 -7.63 11.34
CA GLY A 174 -28.46 -7.92 12.39
C GLY A 174 -28.66 -9.41 12.69
N THR A 175 -27.96 -10.33 12.04
CA THR A 175 -28.09 -11.79 12.26
C THR A 175 -27.23 -12.31 13.43
N GLY A 176 -26.27 -11.52 13.91
CA GLY A 176 -25.30 -11.94 14.94
C GLY A 176 -24.22 -12.87 14.42
N THR A 177 -24.06 -13.03 13.09
CA THR A 177 -23.07 -13.92 12.46
C THR A 177 -21.84 -13.19 11.91
N ALA A 178 -21.82 -11.86 11.97
CA ALA A 178 -20.67 -11.08 11.50
C ALA A 178 -19.43 -11.36 12.37
N GLY A 179 -18.27 -11.59 11.70
CA GLY A 179 -16.99 -11.77 12.39
C GLY A 179 -16.47 -10.43 12.94
N GLU A 180 -15.94 -10.44 14.14
CA GLU A 180 -15.39 -9.27 14.82
C GLU A 180 -13.90 -9.05 14.58
N ILE A 181 -13.18 -10.05 14.05
CA ILE A 181 -11.71 -10.08 13.98
C ILE A 181 -11.16 -8.84 13.27
N SER A 182 -11.67 -8.51 12.09
CA SER A 182 -11.17 -7.37 11.32
C SER A 182 -11.33 -6.03 12.07
N MET A 183 -12.44 -5.83 12.78
CA MET A 183 -12.66 -4.61 13.57
C MET A 183 -11.73 -4.55 14.78
N VAL A 184 -11.54 -5.66 15.47
CA VAL A 184 -10.60 -5.77 16.61
C VAL A 184 -9.18 -5.44 16.12
N GLU A 185 -8.73 -6.02 15.03
CA GLU A 185 -7.40 -5.77 14.46
C GLU A 185 -7.25 -4.30 14.02
N ALA A 186 -8.28 -3.70 13.43
CA ALA A 186 -8.26 -2.27 13.07
C ALA A 186 -8.07 -1.38 14.32
N ILE A 187 -8.76 -1.67 15.41
CA ILE A 187 -8.62 -0.94 16.68
C ILE A 187 -7.22 -1.14 17.28
N LEU A 188 -6.71 -2.38 17.31
CA LEU A 188 -5.38 -2.69 17.83
C LEU A 188 -4.28 -2.02 17.00
N LEU A 189 -4.44 -1.99 15.69
CA LEU A 189 -3.50 -1.33 14.79
C LEU A 189 -3.50 0.19 15.01
N ALA A 190 -4.68 0.80 15.16
CA ALA A 190 -4.80 2.21 15.52
C ALA A 190 -4.10 2.52 16.85
N ALA A 191 -4.31 1.68 17.87
CA ALA A 191 -3.67 1.82 19.18
C ALA A 191 -2.14 1.70 19.09
N ARG A 192 -1.61 0.84 18.19
CA ARG A 192 -0.17 0.67 17.95
C ARG A 192 0.44 1.92 17.32
N TYR A 193 -0.22 2.53 16.34
CA TYR A 193 0.31 3.66 15.60
C TYR A 193 0.06 5.02 16.27
N ALA A 194 -1.01 5.16 17.05
CA ALA A 194 -1.40 6.43 17.67
C ALA A 194 -0.28 7.11 18.48
N PRO A 195 0.55 6.41 19.30
CA PRO A 195 1.62 7.05 20.06
C PRO A 195 2.70 7.69 19.17
N HIS A 196 2.86 7.19 17.95
CA HIS A 196 3.88 7.64 17.00
C HIS A 196 3.34 8.65 15.99
N PHE A 197 2.03 8.64 15.79
CA PHE A 197 1.38 9.49 14.80
C PHE A 197 1.64 10.96 15.11
N ARG A 198 2.37 11.64 14.21
CA ARG A 198 2.68 13.06 14.32
C ARG A 198 1.92 13.82 13.23
N ASN A 199 1.26 14.86 13.65
CA ASN A 199 0.57 15.79 12.77
C ASN A 199 1.45 17.03 12.61
N ASP A 200 2.61 16.84 11.96
CA ASP A 200 3.54 17.92 11.62
C ASP A 200 3.00 18.59 10.33
N LEU A 201 1.87 19.29 10.48
CA LEU A 201 1.29 20.16 9.44
C LEU A 201 1.73 21.59 9.67
#